data_911726553c71cac00fb66ae91e6c7fce
#
_entry.id   911726553c71cac00fb66ae91e6c7fce
#
_cell.length_a   1.000
_cell.length_b   1.000
_cell.length_c   1.000
_cell.angle_alpha   90.00
_cell.angle_beta   90.00
_cell.angle_gamma   90.00
#
_symmetry.space_group_name_H-M   'P 1'
#
loop_
_entity.id
_entity.type
_entity.pdbx_description
1 polymer ?
#
loop_
_entity_poly.entity_id
_entity_poly.type
_entity_poly.pdbx_seq_one_letter_code
_entity_poly.pdbx_strand_id
1 'polypeptide(L)'
;MNTKFFALAAFALSLAACTNDNEVMDNSPVAARINAEISNTVTTRASGATWEDKDKIGVSTIAGTGTYYNNICYERNGSSFTATGENIYFQTPESVTFCAYYPFTGTPGESAGVLTGVSTGSENQTAENRPLIDFLYATGADADTHHPTINFTDNTEDYGEDCSFHHCMSQITLTFEAGSGVSFIAIKPVSYTLSGLTLTGSFDTETGIAKADENTQAANLTMGLGGELTSSVILFPQTRASIGLTVVYNDNEYNATLTVPDGALKAGNNYTWTVTVRNKDLSIGSAEISDWNPVSGGIVDADL
;
A
#
# COMPACT_ATOMS: atom_id res chain seq x y z
N MET A 1 29.53 -30.76 91.15
CA MET A 1 29.65 -29.83 89.99
C MET A 1 28.36 -29.95 89.25
N ASN A 2 27.52 -28.94 89.40
CA ASN A 2 26.17 -28.91 88.89
C ASN A 2 26.09 -28.02 87.72
N THR A 3 25.62 -28.55 86.60
CA THR A 3 25.32 -27.72 85.44
C THR A 3 23.85 -27.81 85.18
N LYS A 4 23.12 -26.70 85.36
CA LYS A 4 21.72 -26.54 85.15
C LYS A 4 21.47 -26.23 83.68
N PHE A 5 20.62 -27.01 82.99
CA PHE A 5 20.09 -26.70 81.70
C PHE A 5 18.82 -25.83 81.82
N PHE A 6 18.88 -24.66 81.25
CA PHE A 6 17.72 -23.85 81.05
C PHE A 6 17.13 -24.16 79.67
N ALA A 7 15.88 -24.67 79.63
CA ALA A 7 15.11 -24.82 78.43
C ALA A 7 14.41 -23.50 78.13
N LEU A 8 14.76 -22.91 77.05
CA LEU A 8 14.09 -21.69 76.47
C LEU A 8 13.02 -22.12 75.52
N ALA A 9 11.74 -21.98 75.95
CA ALA A 9 10.61 -22.18 75.04
C ALA A 9 10.44 -20.94 74.15
N ALA A 10 10.75 -21.10 72.87
CA ALA A 10 10.44 -20.06 71.87
C ALA A 10 8.98 -20.17 71.45
N PHE A 11 8.18 -19.17 71.82
CA PHE A 11 6.80 -18.98 71.34
C PHE A 11 6.86 -18.36 69.94
N ALA A 12 6.60 -19.13 68.89
CA ALA A 12 6.41 -18.61 67.57
C ALA A 12 5.06 -17.95 67.43
N LEU A 13 5.03 -16.60 67.45
CA LEU A 13 3.88 -15.84 66.98
C LEU A 13 3.86 -15.94 65.44
N SER A 14 2.92 -16.66 64.87
CA SER A 14 2.57 -16.57 63.47
C SER A 14 1.82 -15.26 63.21
N LEU A 15 2.54 -14.24 62.74
CA LEU A 15 1.93 -13.07 62.12
C LEU A 15 1.36 -13.54 60.78
N ALA A 16 0.02 -13.75 60.75
CA ALA A 16 -0.69 -13.77 59.47
C ALA A 16 -0.59 -12.35 58.90
N ALA A 17 0.40 -12.11 58.06
CA ALA A 17 0.39 -10.96 57.16
C ALA A 17 -0.73 -11.26 56.13
N CYS A 18 -1.89 -10.63 56.32
CA CYS A 18 -2.78 -10.36 55.18
C CYS A 18 -1.96 -9.48 54.25
N THR A 19 -1.39 -10.07 53.21
CA THR A 19 -0.98 -9.30 52.02
C THR A 19 -2.27 -8.80 51.40
N ASN A 20 -2.56 -7.55 51.69
CA ASN A 20 -3.50 -6.79 50.91
C ASN A 20 -2.81 -6.62 49.55
N ASP A 21 -3.06 -7.54 48.64
CA ASP A 21 -2.75 -7.36 47.22
C ASP A 21 -3.66 -6.23 46.72
N ASN A 22 -3.33 -5.00 47.09
CA ASN A 22 -3.60 -3.86 46.24
C ASN A 22 -2.70 -4.05 45.05
N GLU A 23 -3.15 -4.78 44.05
CA GLU A 23 -2.68 -4.58 42.70
C GLU A 23 -2.84 -3.08 42.44
N VAL A 24 -1.75 -2.34 42.58
CA VAL A 24 -1.65 -1.00 42.00
C VAL A 24 -1.85 -1.24 40.53
N MET A 25 -3.06 -1.02 40.04
CA MET A 25 -3.27 -0.98 38.60
C MET A 25 -2.30 0.07 38.10
N ASP A 26 -1.27 -0.39 37.39
CA ASP A 26 -0.36 0.50 36.69
C ASP A 26 -1.16 1.16 35.56
N ASN A 27 -1.72 2.32 35.86
CA ASN A 27 -2.48 3.14 34.90
C ASN A 27 -1.53 3.94 33.99
N SER A 28 -0.27 3.54 33.89
CA SER A 28 0.67 4.18 32.97
C SER A 28 0.20 3.96 31.53
N PRO A 29 0.19 5.02 30.70
CA PRO A 29 -0.16 4.89 29.29
C PRO A 29 0.74 3.89 28.57
N VAL A 30 0.13 2.96 27.83
CA VAL A 30 0.84 1.92 27.07
C VAL A 30 1.06 2.43 25.65
N ALA A 31 2.31 2.49 25.19
CA ALA A 31 2.65 2.94 23.86
C ALA A 31 2.22 1.91 22.79
N ALA A 32 1.60 2.40 21.73
CA ALA A 32 1.26 1.59 20.57
C ALA A 32 2.51 1.05 19.85
N ARG A 33 2.36 -0.14 19.30
CA ARG A 33 3.27 -0.75 18.33
C ARG A 33 2.53 -0.88 17.01
N ILE A 34 3.22 -0.72 15.91
CA ILE A 34 2.63 -0.86 14.58
C ILE A 34 3.24 -2.08 13.89
N ASN A 35 2.36 -2.97 13.45
CA ASN A 35 2.68 -4.04 12.52
C ASN A 35 1.88 -3.78 11.23
N ALA A 36 2.55 -3.76 10.08
CA ALA A 36 1.91 -3.40 8.83
C ALA A 36 2.44 -4.23 7.66
N GLU A 37 1.53 -4.75 6.86
CA GLU A 37 1.78 -5.51 5.65
C GLU A 37 1.04 -4.86 4.48
N ILE A 38 1.61 -4.96 3.29
CA ILE A 38 0.90 -4.64 2.05
C ILE A 38 0.24 -5.92 1.59
N SER A 39 -1.05 -5.87 1.27
CA SER A 39 -1.82 -7.03 0.81
C SER A 39 -1.13 -7.69 -0.38
N ASN A 40 -0.74 -8.95 -0.19
CA ASN A 40 -0.01 -9.74 -1.16
C ASN A 40 -0.79 -10.99 -1.50
N THR A 41 -1.48 -11.01 -2.61
CA THR A 41 -2.11 -12.24 -3.06
C THR A 41 -1.21 -13.17 -3.86
N VAL A 42 0.00 -12.81 -4.32
CA VAL A 42 1.03 -13.76 -4.82
C VAL A 42 2.40 -13.09 -5.12
N THR A 43 3.48 -13.80 -4.83
CA THR A 43 4.88 -13.45 -5.06
C THR A 43 5.29 -13.43 -6.54
N THR A 44 5.38 -12.27 -7.16
CA THR A 44 6.29 -12.01 -8.27
C THR A 44 6.90 -10.62 -8.13
N ARG A 45 8.20 -10.52 -8.43
CA ARG A 45 9.04 -9.35 -8.23
C ARG A 45 8.60 -8.16 -9.09
N ALA A 46 7.61 -7.38 -8.61
CA ALA A 46 7.40 -6.02 -9.06
C ALA A 46 7.41 -5.13 -7.82
N SER A 47 8.12 -4.03 -7.86
CA SER A 47 8.20 -3.02 -6.80
C SER A 47 6.79 -2.60 -6.36
N GLY A 48 6.50 -2.69 -5.05
CA GLY A 48 5.24 -2.24 -4.49
C GLY A 48 4.58 -3.17 -3.45
N ALA A 49 5.10 -4.40 -3.28
CA ALA A 49 4.53 -5.38 -2.34
C ALA A 49 5.29 -5.48 -1.00
N THR A 50 6.32 -4.69 -0.80
CA THR A 50 7.16 -4.71 0.41
C THR A 50 7.53 -3.29 0.82
N TRP A 51 7.48 -3.08 2.13
CA TRP A 51 7.94 -1.83 2.72
C TRP A 51 9.45 -1.66 2.57
N GLU A 52 9.86 -0.47 2.19
CA GLU A 52 11.26 -0.04 2.15
C GLU A 52 11.65 0.67 3.47
N ASP A 53 12.94 0.66 3.81
CA ASP A 53 13.43 1.46 4.94
C ASP A 53 13.15 2.95 4.70
N LYS A 54 12.63 3.63 5.74
CA LYS A 54 12.18 5.02 5.75
C LYS A 54 10.83 5.30 5.10
N ASP A 55 10.10 4.28 4.63
CA ASP A 55 8.70 4.47 4.30
C ASP A 55 7.94 5.02 5.50
N LYS A 56 7.04 5.97 5.24
CA LYS A 56 6.27 6.63 6.29
C LYS A 56 4.79 6.46 6.06
N ILE A 57 4.10 6.08 7.12
CA ILE A 57 2.63 5.96 7.15
C ILE A 57 2.03 6.96 8.12
N GLY A 58 0.83 7.45 7.82
CA GLY A 58 0.01 8.24 8.73
C GLY A 58 -1.04 7.35 9.37
N VAL A 59 -1.10 7.31 10.70
CA VAL A 59 -2.06 6.50 11.47
C VAL A 59 -3.03 7.40 12.19
N SER A 60 -4.34 7.09 12.07
CA SER A 60 -5.42 7.86 12.68
C SER A 60 -6.43 6.95 13.37
N THR A 61 -7.05 7.46 14.45
CA THR A 61 -8.19 6.83 15.11
C THR A 61 -9.46 7.10 14.31
N ILE A 62 -10.27 6.07 14.07
CA ILE A 62 -11.55 6.18 13.35
C ILE A 62 -12.77 5.85 14.23
N ALA A 63 -12.60 5.01 15.24
CA ALA A 63 -13.68 4.63 16.17
C ALA A 63 -13.11 4.24 17.53
N GLY A 64 -13.97 4.14 18.54
CA GLY A 64 -13.64 3.73 19.89
C GLY A 64 -13.76 4.85 20.92
N THR A 65 -13.32 4.58 22.14
CA THR A 65 -13.35 5.53 23.26
C THR A 65 -11.93 5.94 23.66
N GLY A 66 -11.75 7.18 24.11
CA GLY A 66 -10.47 7.68 24.57
C GLY A 66 -9.89 8.80 23.72
N THR A 67 -8.56 8.89 23.66
CA THR A 67 -7.88 9.95 22.91
C THR A 67 -7.90 9.62 21.42
N TYR A 68 -8.40 10.56 20.62
CA TYR A 68 -8.33 10.50 19.17
C TYR A 68 -6.97 11.03 18.70
N TYR A 69 -6.32 10.25 17.87
CA TYR A 69 -5.07 10.59 17.21
C TYR A 69 -5.32 10.83 15.72
N ASN A 70 -4.73 11.87 15.19
CA ASN A 70 -4.82 12.20 13.77
C ASN A 70 -3.44 12.16 13.15
N ASN A 71 -3.28 11.45 12.04
CA ASN A 71 -2.10 11.52 11.19
C ASN A 71 -0.77 11.37 11.96
N ILE A 72 -0.68 10.46 12.91
CA ILE A 72 0.56 10.18 13.62
C ILE A 72 1.54 9.49 12.68
N CYS A 73 2.72 10.09 12.52
CA CYS A 73 3.73 9.59 11.58
C CYS A 73 4.56 8.47 12.16
N TYR A 74 4.53 7.32 11.51
CA TYR A 74 5.41 6.18 11.78
C TYR A 74 6.33 5.92 10.59
N GLU A 75 7.60 5.69 10.86
CA GLU A 75 8.64 5.40 9.86
C GLU A 75 9.12 3.95 9.96
N ARG A 76 9.28 3.31 8.83
CA ARG A 76 9.82 1.95 8.70
C ARG A 76 11.31 1.94 9.06
N ASN A 77 11.67 1.09 10.03
CA ASN A 77 13.05 0.84 10.44
C ASN A 77 13.28 -0.68 10.53
N GLY A 78 13.91 -1.25 9.52
CA GLY A 78 14.07 -2.70 9.38
C GLY A 78 12.74 -3.43 9.30
N SER A 79 12.35 -4.20 10.32
CA SER A 79 11.11 -4.99 10.34
C SER A 79 9.93 -4.30 11.06
N SER A 80 10.09 -3.10 11.63
CA SER A 80 9.08 -2.45 12.44
C SER A 80 8.85 -1.00 12.04
N PHE A 81 7.67 -0.47 12.38
CA PHE A 81 7.37 0.94 12.27
C PHE A 81 7.54 1.62 13.63
N THR A 82 8.22 2.76 13.66
CA THR A 82 8.48 3.56 14.87
C THR A 82 7.97 4.98 14.69
N ALA A 83 7.34 5.54 15.74
CA ALA A 83 6.89 6.92 15.68
C ALA A 83 8.06 7.89 15.49
N THR A 84 7.90 8.86 14.58
CA THR A 84 8.93 9.87 14.31
C THR A 84 8.89 11.07 15.26
N GLY A 85 7.90 11.14 16.14
CA GLY A 85 7.66 12.20 17.10
C GLY A 85 6.71 11.73 18.19
N GLU A 86 5.52 12.29 18.24
CA GLU A 86 4.47 11.82 19.15
C GLU A 86 4.06 10.39 18.82
N ASN A 87 3.81 9.58 19.87
CA ASN A 87 3.33 8.21 19.72
C ASN A 87 1.85 8.11 20.13
N ILE A 88 1.16 7.08 19.69
CA ILE A 88 -0.17 6.70 20.18
C ILE A 88 -0.02 6.00 21.51
N TYR A 89 -0.85 6.36 22.50
CA TYR A 89 -0.86 5.77 23.84
C TYR A 89 -2.27 5.32 24.22
N PHE A 90 -2.38 4.09 24.71
CA PHE A 90 -3.60 3.54 25.29
C PHE A 90 -3.65 3.82 26.79
N GLN A 91 -4.82 4.22 27.29
CA GLN A 91 -5.05 4.53 28.72
C GLN A 91 -6.09 3.63 29.35
N THR A 92 -6.90 2.96 28.51
CA THR A 92 -8.01 2.10 28.94
C THR A 92 -7.99 0.78 28.19
N PRO A 93 -8.60 -0.29 28.73
CA PRO A 93 -8.74 -1.58 28.05
C PRO A 93 -9.81 -1.57 26.95
N GLU A 94 -10.47 -0.45 26.72
CA GLU A 94 -11.47 -0.32 25.66
C GLU A 94 -10.79 -0.27 24.29
N SER A 95 -11.33 -1.03 23.34
CA SER A 95 -10.80 -1.12 21.99
C SER A 95 -10.95 0.19 21.22
N VAL A 96 -9.92 0.55 20.49
CA VAL A 96 -9.86 1.70 19.58
C VAL A 96 -9.52 1.19 18.20
N THR A 97 -10.30 1.60 17.19
CA THR A 97 -10.11 1.20 15.80
C THR A 97 -9.33 2.25 15.03
N PHE A 98 -8.39 1.81 14.21
CA PHE A 98 -7.47 2.66 13.46
C PHE A 98 -7.60 2.45 11.96
N CYS A 99 -7.24 3.52 11.23
CA CYS A 99 -6.86 3.46 9.81
C CYS A 99 -5.43 3.99 9.64
N ALA A 100 -4.85 3.68 8.48
CA ALA A 100 -3.56 4.20 8.08
C ALA A 100 -3.48 4.39 6.58
N TYR A 101 -2.61 5.31 6.14
CA TYR A 101 -2.36 5.54 4.72
C TYR A 101 -0.87 5.73 4.43
N TYR A 102 -0.50 5.51 3.18
CA TYR A 102 0.84 5.73 2.64
C TYR A 102 0.73 6.46 1.28
N PRO A 103 1.70 7.32 0.93
CA PRO A 103 2.79 7.82 1.74
C PRO A 103 2.31 8.90 2.74
N PHE A 104 2.95 8.97 3.90
CA PHE A 104 2.66 10.02 4.89
C PHE A 104 2.83 11.41 4.29
N THR A 105 1.89 12.30 4.59
CA THR A 105 1.96 13.71 4.21
C THR A 105 1.36 14.61 5.30
N GLY A 106 1.68 15.90 5.26
CA GLY A 106 1.16 16.89 6.21
C GLY A 106 1.94 16.94 7.52
N THR A 107 1.28 17.41 8.57
CA THR A 107 1.82 17.59 9.91
C THR A 107 1.31 16.50 10.84
N PRO A 108 2.18 15.80 11.60
CA PRO A 108 1.72 14.87 12.63
C PRO A 108 0.77 15.56 13.63
N GLY A 109 -0.34 14.90 13.96
CA GLY A 109 -1.39 15.42 14.84
C GLY A 109 -2.49 16.22 14.13
N GLU A 110 -2.32 16.57 12.86
CA GLU A 110 -3.31 17.26 12.05
C GLU A 110 -3.82 16.35 10.92
N SER A 111 -5.13 16.28 10.69
CA SER A 111 -5.67 15.52 9.56
C SER A 111 -5.08 16.02 8.25
N ALA A 112 -4.54 15.10 7.44
CA ALA A 112 -4.07 15.43 6.09
C ALA A 112 -5.25 15.66 5.12
N GLY A 113 -6.43 15.13 5.43
CA GLY A 113 -7.65 15.29 4.66
C GLY A 113 -7.52 14.79 3.23
N VAL A 114 -8.09 15.53 2.28
CA VAL A 114 -8.05 15.19 0.87
C VAL A 114 -6.86 15.84 0.17
N LEU A 115 -5.92 15.04 -0.30
CA LEU A 115 -4.82 15.50 -1.15
C LEU A 115 -5.35 15.77 -2.55
N THR A 116 -5.24 16.99 -3.04
CA THR A 116 -5.76 17.40 -4.34
C THR A 116 -4.66 17.83 -5.29
N GLY A 117 -4.93 17.76 -6.61
CA GLY A 117 -3.98 18.19 -7.64
C GLY A 117 -2.76 17.29 -7.76
N VAL A 118 -2.85 16.04 -7.29
CA VAL A 118 -1.78 15.06 -7.44
C VAL A 118 -1.69 14.67 -8.92
N SER A 119 -0.47 14.65 -9.48
CA SER A 119 -0.20 14.29 -10.86
C SER A 119 0.35 12.88 -10.97
N THR A 120 -0.16 12.09 -11.93
CA THR A 120 0.41 10.82 -12.39
C THR A 120 1.12 10.97 -13.73
N GLY A 121 1.58 12.18 -14.07
CA GLY A 121 2.35 12.46 -15.26
C GLY A 121 3.68 11.71 -15.32
N SER A 122 4.36 11.77 -16.47
CA SER A 122 5.59 11.00 -16.71
C SER A 122 6.72 11.32 -15.71
N GLU A 123 6.77 12.54 -15.20
CA GLU A 123 7.71 13.00 -14.17
C GLU A 123 7.57 12.23 -12.85
N ASN A 124 6.34 11.73 -12.54
CA ASN A 124 6.02 11.00 -11.33
C ASN A 124 6.04 9.46 -11.53
N GLN A 125 6.31 9.00 -12.75
CA GLN A 125 6.42 7.56 -13.06
C GLN A 125 7.86 7.02 -12.92
N THR A 126 8.79 7.82 -12.44
CA THR A 126 10.19 7.40 -12.19
C THR A 126 10.27 6.51 -10.94
N ALA A 127 11.32 5.70 -10.84
CA ALA A 127 11.53 4.84 -9.67
C ALA A 127 11.59 5.64 -8.35
N GLU A 128 12.10 6.88 -8.39
CA GLU A 128 12.19 7.77 -7.23
C GLU A 128 10.84 8.37 -6.84
N ASN A 129 10.02 8.79 -7.81
CA ASN A 129 8.78 9.53 -7.55
C ASN A 129 7.54 8.62 -7.46
N ARG A 130 7.59 7.42 -8.04
CA ARG A 130 6.46 6.48 -8.03
C ARG A 130 5.92 6.18 -6.63
N PRO A 131 6.77 5.97 -5.60
CA PRO A 131 6.28 5.78 -4.23
C PRO A 131 5.45 6.95 -3.68
N LEU A 132 5.60 8.17 -4.23
CA LEU A 132 4.87 9.36 -3.80
C LEU A 132 3.45 9.44 -4.37
N ILE A 133 3.13 8.62 -5.38
CA ILE A 133 1.83 8.56 -6.04
C ILE A 133 1.17 7.18 -5.94
N ASP A 134 1.83 6.21 -5.34
CA ASP A 134 1.28 4.86 -5.08
C ASP A 134 0.59 4.87 -3.71
N PHE A 135 -0.63 5.39 -3.67
CA PHE A 135 -1.38 5.49 -2.44
C PHE A 135 -1.86 4.13 -1.96
N LEU A 136 -1.58 3.85 -0.68
CA LEU A 136 -2.07 2.67 0.02
C LEU A 136 -2.95 3.09 1.19
N TYR A 137 -3.91 2.25 1.55
CA TYR A 137 -4.81 2.47 2.68
C TYR A 137 -5.10 1.16 3.41
N ALA A 138 -5.16 1.25 4.73
CA ALA A 138 -5.49 0.16 5.65
C ALA A 138 -6.52 0.65 6.67
N THR A 139 -7.42 -0.22 7.13
CA THR A 139 -8.47 0.15 8.10
C THR A 139 -8.94 -1.06 8.88
N GLY A 140 -9.61 -0.82 10.03
CA GLY A 140 -10.23 -1.88 10.83
C GLY A 140 -9.31 -2.49 11.88
N ALA A 141 -8.05 -2.07 12.00
CA ALA A 141 -7.14 -2.58 13.01
C ALA A 141 -7.50 -2.07 14.41
N ASP A 142 -7.80 -2.97 15.34
CA ASP A 142 -8.14 -2.69 16.71
C ASP A 142 -6.96 -2.84 17.66
N ALA A 143 -6.89 -1.99 18.70
CA ALA A 143 -5.91 -2.09 19.76
C ALA A 143 -6.38 -1.45 21.08
N ASP A 144 -5.77 -1.86 22.20
CA ASP A 144 -6.06 -1.40 23.55
C ASP A 144 -4.84 -1.53 24.49
N THR A 145 -4.99 -1.28 25.80
CA THR A 145 -3.89 -1.43 26.77
C THR A 145 -3.41 -2.87 26.94
N HIS A 146 -4.26 -3.88 26.71
CA HIS A 146 -3.90 -5.29 26.81
C HIS A 146 -3.28 -5.82 25.52
N HIS A 147 -3.70 -5.26 24.39
CA HIS A 147 -3.25 -5.60 23.04
C HIS A 147 -2.75 -4.33 22.32
N PRO A 148 -1.59 -3.79 22.73
CA PRO A 148 -1.14 -2.47 22.27
C PRO A 148 -0.49 -2.49 20.87
N THR A 149 -0.66 -3.56 20.10
CA THR A 149 -0.17 -3.66 18.73
C THR A 149 -1.32 -3.40 17.77
N ILE A 150 -1.23 -2.32 17.01
CA ILE A 150 -2.14 -2.03 15.89
C ILE A 150 -1.65 -2.87 14.70
N ASN A 151 -2.42 -3.89 14.34
CA ASN A 151 -2.06 -4.85 13.29
C ASN A 151 -2.77 -4.50 11.99
N PHE A 152 -2.09 -3.77 11.11
CA PHE A 152 -2.49 -3.59 9.71
C PHE A 152 -1.97 -4.76 8.86
N THR A 153 -2.52 -5.95 9.12
CA THR A 153 -2.15 -7.22 8.50
C THR A 153 -3.40 -7.97 8.05
N ASP A 154 -3.24 -8.97 7.21
CA ASP A 154 -4.33 -9.88 6.86
C ASP A 154 -4.62 -10.80 8.04
N ASN A 155 -5.72 -10.52 8.74
CA ASN A 155 -6.22 -11.29 9.88
C ASN A 155 -7.42 -12.18 9.52
N THR A 156 -7.63 -12.46 8.23
CA THR A 156 -8.82 -13.19 7.73
C THR A 156 -8.92 -14.58 8.32
N GLU A 157 -7.81 -15.28 8.55
CA GLU A 157 -7.80 -16.63 9.13
C GLU A 157 -8.22 -16.62 10.61
N ASP A 158 -7.81 -15.60 11.38
CA ASP A 158 -8.04 -15.54 12.82
C ASP A 158 -9.33 -14.80 13.18
N TYR A 159 -9.65 -13.71 12.50
CA TYR A 159 -10.73 -12.78 12.84
C TYR A 159 -11.70 -12.51 11.69
N GLY A 160 -11.44 -13.02 10.49
CA GLY A 160 -12.30 -12.83 9.32
C GLY A 160 -12.18 -11.45 8.67
N GLU A 161 -11.16 -10.67 9.01
CA GLU A 161 -10.94 -9.31 8.52
C GLU A 161 -9.55 -9.15 7.96
N ASP A 162 -9.45 -8.53 6.77
CA ASP A 162 -8.19 -8.10 6.18
C ASP A 162 -7.98 -6.61 6.48
N CYS A 163 -7.09 -6.34 7.42
CA CYS A 163 -6.70 -4.98 7.81
C CYS A 163 -5.39 -4.54 7.16
N SER A 164 -4.84 -5.28 6.20
CA SER A 164 -3.60 -4.94 5.52
C SER A 164 -3.74 -3.72 4.61
N PHE A 165 -2.61 -3.16 4.15
CA PHE A 165 -2.62 -2.06 3.21
C PHE A 165 -2.97 -2.54 1.81
N HIS A 166 -3.93 -1.89 1.17
CA HIS A 166 -4.34 -2.12 -0.21
C HIS A 166 -3.99 -0.94 -1.10
N HIS A 167 -3.62 -1.21 -2.36
CA HIS A 167 -3.40 -0.17 -3.35
C HIS A 167 -4.71 0.55 -3.70
N CYS A 168 -4.70 1.87 -3.62
CA CYS A 168 -5.83 2.73 -3.94
C CYS A 168 -5.80 3.25 -5.39
N MET A 169 -4.66 3.05 -6.07
CA MET A 169 -4.45 3.45 -7.46
C MET A 169 -4.75 2.30 -8.43
N SER A 170 -4.73 2.57 -9.73
CA SER A 170 -4.73 1.56 -10.79
C SER A 170 -3.37 1.47 -11.43
N GLN A 171 -2.98 0.29 -11.92
CA GLN A 171 -1.74 0.10 -12.66
C GLN A 171 -2.05 -0.37 -14.09
N ILE A 172 -1.26 0.11 -15.06
CA ILE A 172 -1.19 -0.44 -16.41
C ILE A 172 0.21 -1.02 -16.61
N THR A 173 0.29 -2.27 -17.06
CA THR A 173 1.54 -2.92 -17.44
C THR A 173 1.50 -3.31 -18.91
N LEU A 174 2.48 -2.85 -19.70
CA LEU A 174 2.65 -3.21 -21.10
C LEU A 174 3.89 -4.07 -21.27
N THR A 175 3.73 -5.20 -21.95
CA THR A 175 4.84 -6.07 -22.37
C THR A 175 4.94 -6.04 -23.89
N PHE A 176 6.09 -5.66 -24.43
CA PHE A 176 6.33 -5.51 -25.86
C PHE A 176 6.99 -6.74 -26.45
N GLU A 177 6.44 -7.26 -27.53
CA GLU A 177 6.94 -8.44 -28.25
C GLU A 177 7.18 -8.16 -29.74
N ALA A 178 8.16 -8.82 -30.31
CA ALA A 178 8.47 -8.74 -31.72
C ALA A 178 7.60 -9.73 -32.49
N GLY A 179 6.76 -9.21 -33.37
CA GLY A 179 5.94 -9.99 -34.29
C GLY A 179 6.56 -10.17 -35.68
N SER A 180 5.74 -10.53 -36.66
CA SER A 180 6.19 -10.82 -38.03
C SER A 180 6.94 -9.66 -38.67
N GLY A 181 8.17 -9.91 -39.13
CA GLY A 181 9.02 -8.93 -39.81
C GLY A 181 9.73 -7.94 -38.87
N VAL A 182 9.68 -8.16 -37.57
CA VAL A 182 10.32 -7.32 -36.53
C VAL A 182 11.25 -8.19 -35.68
N SER A 183 12.37 -7.59 -35.21
CA SER A 183 13.30 -8.26 -34.31
C SER A 183 13.84 -7.25 -33.29
N PHE A 184 13.64 -7.53 -32.02
CA PHE A 184 14.12 -6.72 -30.90
C PHE A 184 15.58 -7.02 -30.49
N ILE A 185 16.28 -7.88 -31.24
CA ILE A 185 17.70 -8.19 -30.98
C ILE A 185 18.58 -6.98 -31.22
N ALA A 186 18.37 -6.27 -32.34
CA ALA A 186 19.18 -5.10 -32.73
C ALA A 186 18.53 -3.78 -32.37
N ILE A 187 17.22 -3.68 -32.50
CA ILE A 187 16.44 -2.45 -32.23
C ILE A 187 15.24 -2.83 -31.37
N LYS A 188 15.06 -2.15 -30.25
CA LYS A 188 13.90 -2.29 -29.37
C LYS A 188 12.98 -1.07 -29.52
N PRO A 189 11.70 -1.15 -29.11
CA PRO A 189 10.87 0.03 -28.97
C PRO A 189 11.54 1.05 -28.05
N VAL A 190 11.46 2.34 -28.39
CA VAL A 190 12.13 3.42 -27.67
C VAL A 190 11.21 4.02 -26.60
N SER A 191 9.93 4.20 -26.97
CA SER A 191 8.94 4.82 -26.11
C SER A 191 7.54 4.39 -26.51
N TYR A 192 6.60 4.68 -25.62
CA TYR A 192 5.18 4.60 -25.93
C TYR A 192 4.42 5.80 -25.34
N THR A 193 3.25 6.09 -25.89
CA THR A 193 2.34 7.12 -25.39
C THR A 193 0.96 6.51 -25.19
N LEU A 194 0.42 6.66 -23.99
CA LEU A 194 -0.98 6.39 -23.66
C LEU A 194 -1.75 7.68 -23.78
N SER A 195 -2.85 7.70 -24.54
CA SER A 195 -3.66 8.89 -24.77
C SER A 195 -5.09 8.73 -24.28
N GLY A 196 -5.74 9.86 -23.98
CA GLY A 196 -7.10 9.88 -23.48
C GLY A 196 -7.25 9.67 -21.98
N LEU A 197 -6.19 9.89 -21.21
CA LEU A 197 -6.15 9.70 -19.76
C LEU A 197 -6.41 11.00 -19.00
N THR A 198 -6.95 10.88 -17.79
CA THR A 198 -6.88 11.94 -16.76
C THR A 198 -5.70 11.66 -15.86
N LEU A 199 -4.71 12.57 -15.87
CA LEU A 199 -3.44 12.39 -15.15
C LEU A 199 -3.39 13.12 -13.81
N THR A 200 -4.42 13.89 -13.45
CA THR A 200 -4.55 14.53 -12.14
C THR A 200 -5.70 13.96 -11.35
N GLY A 201 -5.61 14.06 -10.03
CA GLY A 201 -6.65 13.53 -9.17
C GLY A 201 -6.45 13.88 -7.71
N SER A 202 -7.20 13.19 -6.88
CA SER A 202 -7.19 13.36 -5.42
C SER A 202 -7.14 12.01 -4.70
N PHE A 203 -6.62 12.06 -3.47
CA PHE A 203 -6.63 10.93 -2.54
C PHE A 203 -7.12 11.42 -1.18
N ASP A 204 -8.12 10.74 -0.64
CA ASP A 204 -8.65 11.00 0.69
C ASP A 204 -7.95 10.09 1.71
N THR A 205 -7.19 10.68 2.61
CA THR A 205 -6.38 9.95 3.60
C THR A 205 -7.22 9.33 4.73
N GLU A 206 -8.48 9.72 4.88
CA GLU A 206 -9.39 9.22 5.91
C GLU A 206 -10.23 8.03 5.41
N THR A 207 -10.47 7.96 4.10
CA THR A 207 -11.34 6.93 3.51
C THR A 207 -10.61 5.99 2.55
N GLY A 208 -9.35 6.31 2.17
CA GLY A 208 -8.58 5.56 1.19
C GLY A 208 -9.08 5.71 -0.26
N ILE A 209 -9.96 6.68 -0.52
CA ILE A 209 -10.54 6.85 -1.87
C ILE A 209 -9.60 7.69 -2.74
N ALA A 210 -9.05 7.06 -3.78
CA ALA A 210 -8.34 7.74 -4.87
C ALA A 210 -9.27 7.89 -6.08
N LYS A 211 -9.27 9.05 -6.73
CA LYS A 211 -10.07 9.31 -7.93
C LYS A 211 -9.43 10.33 -8.85
N ALA A 212 -9.59 10.14 -10.16
CA ALA A 212 -9.21 11.14 -11.15
C ALA A 212 -10.14 12.37 -11.11
N ASP A 213 -9.61 13.52 -11.48
CA ASP A 213 -10.39 14.78 -11.58
C ASP A 213 -11.41 14.69 -12.73
N GLU A 214 -12.70 14.92 -12.44
CA GLU A 214 -13.79 14.71 -13.39
C GLU A 214 -13.80 15.71 -14.56
N ASN A 215 -13.34 16.94 -14.36
CA ASN A 215 -13.44 18.03 -15.31
C ASN A 215 -12.12 18.41 -15.98
N THR A 216 -11.12 17.52 -15.92
CA THR A 216 -9.81 17.77 -16.50
C THR A 216 -9.78 17.28 -17.96
N GLN A 217 -9.16 18.08 -18.84
CA GLN A 217 -8.96 17.69 -20.23
C GLN A 217 -8.09 16.43 -20.29
N ALA A 218 -8.49 15.49 -21.17
CA ALA A 218 -7.71 14.29 -21.41
C ALA A 218 -6.29 14.63 -21.88
N ALA A 219 -5.33 13.94 -21.32
CA ALA A 219 -3.89 14.14 -21.53
C ALA A 219 -3.23 12.87 -22.07
N ASN A 220 -1.98 13.05 -22.49
CA ASN A 220 -1.11 11.97 -22.96
C ASN A 220 -0.03 11.69 -21.93
N LEU A 221 0.22 10.41 -21.67
CA LEU A 221 1.32 9.92 -20.83
C LEU A 221 2.36 9.25 -21.72
N THR A 222 3.52 9.90 -21.90
CA THR A 222 4.63 9.36 -22.71
C THR A 222 5.71 8.80 -21.80
N MET A 223 6.10 7.55 -22.06
CA MET A 223 7.12 6.83 -21.32
C MET A 223 8.25 6.36 -22.23
N GLY A 224 9.49 6.61 -21.79
CA GLY A 224 10.67 5.99 -22.40
C GLY A 224 10.85 4.56 -21.88
N LEU A 225 11.22 3.63 -22.75
CA LEU A 225 11.43 2.22 -22.37
C LEU A 225 12.86 1.93 -21.90
N GLY A 226 13.83 2.80 -22.20
CA GLY A 226 15.23 2.62 -21.73
C GLY A 226 15.88 1.29 -22.15
N GLY A 227 15.31 0.60 -23.13
CA GLY A 227 15.76 -0.72 -23.59
C GLY A 227 15.04 -1.91 -22.91
N GLU A 228 14.15 -1.64 -21.97
CA GLU A 228 13.28 -2.66 -21.38
C GLU A 228 12.12 -3.02 -22.33
N LEU A 229 11.54 -4.19 -22.16
CA LEU A 229 10.39 -4.66 -22.92
C LEU A 229 9.09 -4.71 -22.09
N THR A 230 9.18 -4.39 -20.82
CA THR A 230 8.02 -4.27 -19.94
C THR A 230 8.08 -2.92 -19.24
N SER A 231 6.93 -2.26 -19.15
CA SER A 231 6.79 -0.98 -18.46
C SER A 231 5.46 -0.92 -17.73
N SER A 232 5.47 -0.42 -16.51
CA SER A 232 4.26 -0.20 -15.71
C SER A 232 4.11 1.28 -15.36
N VAL A 233 2.87 1.75 -15.32
CA VAL A 233 2.50 3.11 -14.90
C VAL A 233 1.35 3.08 -13.91
N ILE A 234 1.37 4.01 -12.95
CA ILE A 234 0.35 4.18 -11.92
C ILE A 234 -0.59 5.32 -12.34
N LEU A 235 -1.89 5.09 -12.24
CA LEU A 235 -2.94 6.04 -12.64
C LEU A 235 -4.03 6.09 -11.58
N PHE A 236 -4.70 7.23 -11.48
CA PHE A 236 -5.95 7.29 -10.72
C PHE A 236 -7.01 6.38 -11.32
N PRO A 237 -7.84 5.73 -10.47
CA PRO A 237 -9.06 5.05 -10.92
C PRO A 237 -9.91 6.01 -11.74
N GLN A 238 -10.34 5.57 -12.94
CA GLN A 238 -11.09 6.42 -13.87
C GLN A 238 -11.91 5.59 -14.84
N THR A 239 -13.08 6.11 -15.26
CA THR A 239 -13.90 5.50 -16.29
C THR A 239 -13.30 5.77 -17.66
N ARG A 240 -12.87 4.71 -18.35
CA ARG A 240 -12.30 4.73 -19.70
C ARG A 240 -12.58 3.40 -20.38
N ALA A 241 -13.38 3.42 -21.44
CA ALA A 241 -13.65 2.21 -22.22
C ALA A 241 -12.45 1.83 -23.11
N SER A 242 -11.65 2.83 -23.51
CA SER A 242 -10.49 2.64 -24.36
C SER A 242 -9.41 3.67 -24.08
N ILE A 243 -8.15 3.29 -24.33
CA ILE A 243 -6.97 4.12 -24.21
C ILE A 243 -6.22 4.02 -25.53
N GLY A 244 -5.88 5.16 -26.14
CA GLY A 244 -5.02 5.15 -27.33
C GLY A 244 -3.58 4.78 -26.96
N LEU A 245 -2.93 3.99 -27.80
CA LEU A 245 -1.54 3.59 -27.66
C LEU A 245 -0.78 3.97 -28.93
N THR A 246 0.30 4.71 -28.77
CA THR A 246 1.30 4.95 -29.83
C THR A 246 2.64 4.38 -29.36
N VAL A 247 3.29 3.56 -30.18
CA VAL A 247 4.63 2.96 -29.91
C VAL A 247 5.62 3.46 -30.93
N VAL A 248 6.79 3.91 -30.48
CA VAL A 248 7.90 4.32 -31.36
C VAL A 248 8.88 3.17 -31.48
N TYR A 249 9.03 2.62 -32.67
CA TYR A 249 9.99 1.58 -33.03
C TYR A 249 10.67 1.88 -34.36
N ASN A 250 11.99 1.87 -34.41
CA ASN A 250 12.80 2.12 -35.59
C ASN A 250 12.38 3.41 -36.34
N ASP A 251 12.28 4.52 -35.60
CA ASP A 251 11.86 5.85 -36.05
C ASP A 251 10.46 5.95 -36.68
N ASN A 252 9.63 4.92 -36.51
CA ASN A 252 8.24 4.92 -36.95
C ASN A 252 7.29 4.86 -35.76
N GLU A 253 6.13 5.48 -35.94
CA GLU A 253 5.03 5.43 -34.99
C GLU A 253 4.00 4.36 -35.39
N TYR A 254 3.62 3.54 -34.42
CA TYR A 254 2.61 2.49 -34.56
C TYR A 254 1.46 2.79 -33.60
N ASN A 255 0.25 2.80 -34.10
CA ASN A 255 -0.93 3.18 -33.34
C ASN A 255 -1.87 1.99 -33.13
N ALA A 256 -2.42 1.88 -31.92
CA ALA A 256 -3.44 0.91 -31.54
C ALA A 256 -4.37 1.47 -30.47
N THR A 257 -5.36 0.70 -30.07
CA THR A 257 -6.28 1.03 -28.98
C THR A 257 -6.30 -0.11 -27.99
N LEU A 258 -6.09 0.20 -26.73
CA LEU A 258 -6.27 -0.72 -25.61
C LEU A 258 -7.75 -0.68 -25.21
N THR A 259 -8.44 -1.80 -25.24
CA THR A 259 -9.79 -1.92 -24.69
C THR A 259 -9.70 -2.19 -23.20
N VAL A 260 -10.29 -1.32 -22.40
CA VAL A 260 -10.29 -1.45 -20.94
C VAL A 260 -11.46 -2.34 -20.51
N PRO A 261 -11.21 -3.44 -19.82
CA PRO A 261 -12.27 -4.30 -19.29
C PRO A 261 -13.24 -3.51 -18.40
N ASP A 262 -14.52 -3.83 -18.47
CA ASP A 262 -15.60 -3.13 -17.76
C ASP A 262 -15.67 -1.62 -17.98
N GLY A 263 -14.89 -1.08 -18.92
CA GLY A 263 -14.88 0.34 -19.26
C GLY A 263 -14.26 1.24 -18.17
N ALA A 264 -13.49 0.70 -17.23
CA ALA A 264 -12.92 1.47 -16.14
C ALA A 264 -11.59 0.87 -15.62
N LEU A 265 -10.65 1.75 -15.30
CA LEU A 265 -9.51 1.44 -14.47
C LEU A 265 -9.95 1.53 -13.00
N LYS A 266 -9.92 0.42 -12.27
CA LYS A 266 -10.38 0.32 -10.87
C LYS A 266 -9.19 0.35 -9.90
N ALA A 267 -9.41 0.88 -8.68
CA ALA A 267 -8.43 0.83 -7.60
C ALA A 267 -7.97 -0.61 -7.30
N GLY A 268 -6.71 -0.78 -6.98
CA GLY A 268 -6.13 -2.07 -6.62
C GLY A 268 -5.91 -3.03 -7.79
N ASN A 269 -6.27 -2.65 -9.03
CA ASN A 269 -6.13 -3.52 -10.19
C ASN A 269 -4.91 -3.17 -11.04
N ASN A 270 -4.20 -4.21 -11.50
CA ASN A 270 -3.19 -4.12 -12.55
C ASN A 270 -3.75 -4.68 -13.86
N TYR A 271 -3.77 -3.85 -14.89
CA TYR A 271 -4.22 -4.19 -16.24
C TYR A 271 -3.01 -4.45 -17.12
N THR A 272 -2.83 -5.68 -17.56
CA THR A 272 -1.68 -6.10 -18.37
C THR A 272 -2.08 -6.35 -19.81
N TRP A 273 -1.34 -5.77 -20.76
CA TRP A 273 -1.47 -6.06 -22.18
C TRP A 273 -0.15 -6.48 -22.78
N THR A 274 -0.19 -7.50 -23.64
CA THR A 274 0.91 -7.80 -24.57
C THR A 274 0.73 -7.01 -25.85
N VAL A 275 1.76 -6.26 -26.22
CA VAL A 275 1.80 -5.39 -27.40
C VAL A 275 2.79 -5.99 -28.41
N THR A 276 2.27 -6.62 -29.45
CA THR A 276 3.11 -7.22 -30.51
C THR A 276 3.34 -6.20 -31.63
N VAL A 277 4.60 -5.77 -31.80
CA VAL A 277 5.00 -4.85 -32.87
C VAL A 277 5.29 -5.63 -34.13
N ARG A 278 4.59 -5.34 -35.24
CA ARG A 278 4.78 -5.94 -36.55
C ARG A 278 5.29 -4.90 -37.56
N ASN A 279 5.78 -5.37 -38.69
CA ASN A 279 6.37 -4.49 -39.71
C ASN A 279 5.45 -3.37 -40.25
N LYS A 280 4.14 -3.50 -40.06
CA LYS A 280 3.15 -2.53 -40.57
C LYS A 280 2.11 -2.08 -39.53
N ASP A 281 1.98 -2.79 -38.42
CA ASP A 281 0.93 -2.55 -37.44
C ASP A 281 1.30 -3.02 -36.01
N LEU A 282 0.43 -2.75 -35.04
CA LEU A 282 0.42 -3.35 -33.72
C LEU A 282 -0.68 -4.38 -33.61
N SER A 283 -0.41 -5.45 -32.88
CA SER A 283 -1.43 -6.37 -32.38
C SER A 283 -1.46 -6.28 -30.87
N ILE A 284 -2.65 -6.16 -30.31
CA ILE A 284 -2.87 -6.04 -28.88
C ILE A 284 -3.58 -7.32 -28.42
N GLY A 285 -2.99 -8.00 -27.41
CA GLY A 285 -3.66 -9.08 -26.69
C GLY A 285 -4.85 -8.57 -25.88
N SER A 286 -5.71 -9.46 -25.42
CA SER A 286 -6.76 -9.12 -24.46
C SER A 286 -6.13 -8.64 -23.16
N ALA A 287 -6.82 -7.74 -22.46
CA ALA A 287 -6.38 -7.29 -21.15
C ALA A 287 -6.49 -8.44 -20.13
N GLU A 288 -5.48 -8.62 -19.36
CA GLU A 288 -5.54 -9.41 -18.13
C GLU A 288 -5.67 -8.46 -16.95
N ILE A 289 -6.59 -8.76 -16.04
CA ILE A 289 -6.76 -8.01 -14.79
C ILE A 289 -6.27 -8.93 -13.68
N SER A 290 -5.34 -8.43 -12.90
CA SER A 290 -4.95 -9.03 -11.65
C SER A 290 -5.07 -8.00 -10.53
N ASP A 291 -5.15 -8.47 -9.30
CA ASP A 291 -4.88 -7.58 -8.18
C ASP A 291 -3.50 -6.96 -8.39
N TRP A 292 -3.23 -5.81 -7.83
CA TRP A 292 -1.97 -5.07 -8.02
C TRP A 292 -0.72 -5.93 -7.80
N ASN A 293 -0.88 -7.02 -7.10
CA ASN A 293 0.09 -8.09 -6.98
C ASN A 293 -0.15 -9.10 -8.10
N PRO A 294 0.74 -9.20 -9.12
CA PRO A 294 0.49 -9.98 -10.30
C PRO A 294 0.33 -11.47 -9.98
N VAL A 295 -0.83 -12.01 -10.26
CA VAL A 295 -1.00 -13.44 -10.46
C VAL A 295 -0.39 -13.74 -11.83
N SER A 296 0.56 -14.68 -11.91
CA SER A 296 1.10 -15.19 -13.16
C SER A 296 -0.02 -15.89 -13.95
N GLY A 297 -0.71 -15.14 -14.80
CA GLY A 297 -1.63 -15.68 -15.81
C GLY A 297 -0.79 -16.29 -16.93
N GLY A 298 -1.09 -17.54 -17.27
CA GLY A 298 -0.40 -18.26 -18.34
C GLY A 298 -0.48 -17.52 -19.70
N ILE A 299 0.47 -17.83 -20.56
CA ILE A 299 0.54 -17.37 -21.95
C ILE A 299 -0.76 -17.79 -22.66
N VAL A 300 -1.54 -16.80 -23.11
CA VAL A 300 -2.65 -17.06 -24.03
C VAL A 300 -2.13 -16.82 -25.44
N ASP A 301 -1.92 -17.88 -26.20
CA ASP A 301 -1.71 -17.80 -27.63
C ASP A 301 -2.98 -17.27 -28.28
N ALA A 302 -2.90 -16.11 -28.90
CA ALA A 302 -3.95 -15.60 -29.76
C ALA A 302 -3.80 -16.27 -31.14
N ASP A 303 -4.55 -17.33 -31.39
CA ASP A 303 -4.75 -17.86 -32.72
C ASP A 303 -5.56 -16.88 -33.56
N LEU A 304 -5.11 -16.68 -34.83
CA LEU A 304 -5.69 -15.83 -35.87
C LEU A 304 -7.08 -16.31 -36.27
#